data_1925cfc44c89b8c17c51a89629233cc1
#
_entry.id   1925cfc44c89b8c17c51a89629233cc1
#
_cell.length_a   1.000
_cell.length_b   1.000
_cell.length_c   1.000
_cell.angle_alpha   90.00
_cell.angle_beta   90.00
_cell.angle_gamma   90.00
#
_symmetry.space_group_name_H-M   'P 1'
#
loop_
_entity.id
_entity.type
_entity.pdbx_description
1 polymer ?
#
loop_
_entity_poly.entity_id
_entity_poly.type
_entity_poly.pdbx_seq_one_letter_code
_entity_poly.pdbx_strand_id
1 'polypeptide(L)'
;MTTLTPPFRADHVGSLLRPAPVTEARRQYFEDQAIDKDALRAVEDAAIIDIVRMQEDVGLKAVTDGEARRSFWHYDFMGMLDGLDLEERDEGVQFAGVKLRPIFPTITAELDFPDDHPMIDHFRFVQKNTKVVPKISSPGPSACHFRTALDDIHVKAYRDDVEAFTAAIAATYKKAVDRFYQAGCRYLQLDDIFFAYLCDPKHRADKKAIGQDPDWLIERYAWMMRQAIGDRPSDMLIGMHMCRGNFRSTHAAEGAYDLAADAVFSTGVDIFFMEYDTDRAGGLEPLARLPKGKQRVLPGFVTTKTGDLEDLDWLKRKFDEASKFADIDQLGIAPQCGFASTEEGNAITPDGQRRKLELLVTCAEQIWGGV
;
A
#
# COMPACT_ATOMS: atom_id res chain seq x y z
N MET A 1 25.13 -8.12 -17.11
CA MET A 1 24.34 -7.93 -15.87
C MET A 1 23.02 -8.64 -16.09
N THR A 2 22.65 -9.58 -15.24
CA THR A 2 21.33 -10.23 -15.29
C THR A 2 20.30 -9.15 -14.95
N THR A 3 19.33 -8.92 -15.83
CA THR A 3 18.23 -7.99 -15.56
C THR A 3 17.39 -8.56 -14.41
N LEU A 4 17.34 -7.86 -13.28
CA LEU A 4 16.46 -8.24 -12.17
C LEU A 4 15.01 -8.05 -12.61
N THR A 5 14.20 -9.09 -12.49
CA THR A 5 12.79 -9.08 -12.90
C THR A 5 11.90 -9.52 -11.74
N PRO A 6 11.00 -8.66 -11.24
CA PRO A 6 10.03 -9.09 -10.24
C PRO A 6 9.05 -10.12 -10.85
N PRO A 7 8.30 -10.87 -10.04
CA PRO A 7 8.18 -10.77 -8.59
C PRO A 7 9.36 -11.42 -7.84
N PHE A 8 9.76 -10.81 -6.72
CA PHE A 8 10.82 -11.31 -5.85
C PHE A 8 10.28 -12.20 -4.75
N ARG A 9 11.17 -13.04 -4.13
CA ARG A 9 10.78 -13.91 -3.01
C ARG A 9 10.70 -13.15 -1.69
N ALA A 10 11.57 -12.16 -1.50
CA ALA A 10 11.46 -11.20 -0.40
C ALA A 10 11.17 -9.81 -0.96
N ASP A 11 10.16 -9.16 -0.42
CA ASP A 11 9.78 -7.80 -0.79
C ASP A 11 9.18 -7.10 0.44
N HIS A 12 8.86 -5.82 0.33
CA HIS A 12 8.25 -5.03 1.41
C HIS A 12 7.14 -4.12 0.87
N VAL A 13 6.29 -3.62 1.77
CA VAL A 13 5.08 -2.88 1.39
C VAL A 13 5.38 -1.47 0.86
N GLY A 14 6.47 -0.82 1.31
CA GLY A 14 6.88 0.46 0.73
C GLY A 14 7.31 1.49 1.76
N SER A 15 6.48 1.80 2.76
CA SER A 15 6.80 2.82 3.74
C SER A 15 7.83 2.36 4.78
N LEU A 16 8.77 3.25 5.09
CA LEU A 16 9.83 3.06 6.07
C LEU A 16 9.82 4.22 7.08
N LEU A 17 10.44 4.01 8.24
CA LEU A 17 10.54 5.05 9.27
C LEU A 17 11.20 6.30 8.70
N ARG A 18 10.60 7.47 8.96
CA ARG A 18 11.18 8.76 8.56
C ARG A 18 12.42 9.03 9.42
N PRO A 19 13.59 9.30 8.83
CA PRO A 19 14.74 9.77 9.59
C PRO A 19 14.45 11.08 10.31
N ALA A 20 15.02 11.26 11.50
CA ALA A 20 14.80 12.46 12.32
C ALA A 20 15.03 13.80 11.57
N PRO A 21 16.04 13.94 10.67
CA PRO A 21 16.18 15.16 9.88
C PRO A 21 14.97 15.46 8.98
N VAL A 22 14.33 14.43 8.42
CA VAL A 22 13.12 14.60 7.60
C VAL A 22 11.95 15.05 8.45
N THR A 23 11.72 14.42 9.59
CA THR A 23 10.63 14.81 10.52
C THR A 23 10.79 16.26 10.98
N GLU A 24 12.02 16.67 11.33
CA GLU A 24 12.31 18.04 11.73
C GLU A 24 12.14 19.05 10.58
N ALA A 25 12.65 18.75 9.39
CA ALA A 25 12.50 19.64 8.24
C ALA A 25 11.02 19.79 7.82
N ARG A 26 10.24 18.72 7.91
CA ARG A 26 8.79 18.76 7.65
C ARG A 26 8.07 19.63 8.67
N ARG A 27 8.38 19.52 9.95
CA ARG A 27 7.85 20.38 10.99
C ARG A 27 8.19 21.85 10.73
N GLN A 28 9.46 22.16 10.40
CA GLN A 28 9.92 23.53 10.08
C GLN A 28 9.20 24.11 8.85
N TYR A 29 8.88 23.27 7.85
CA TYR A 29 8.19 23.73 6.64
C TYR A 29 6.68 23.90 6.87
N PHE A 30 6.01 22.87 7.39
CA PHE A 30 4.53 22.84 7.48
C PHE A 30 3.97 23.61 8.68
N GLU A 31 4.66 23.55 9.84
CA GLU A 31 4.17 24.15 11.08
C GLU A 31 4.82 25.50 11.34
N ASP A 32 6.15 25.55 11.36
CA ASP A 32 6.89 26.77 11.74
C ASP A 32 7.05 27.76 10.57
N GLN A 33 6.92 27.30 9.32
CA GLN A 33 7.20 28.07 8.09
C GLN A 33 8.63 28.69 8.12
N ALA A 34 9.58 27.98 8.72
CA ALA A 34 10.96 28.45 8.95
C ALA A 34 11.90 28.13 7.79
N ILE A 35 11.56 27.20 6.91
CA ILE A 35 12.32 26.84 5.71
C ILE A 35 11.40 26.85 4.47
N ASP A 36 11.99 27.01 3.29
CA ASP A 36 11.26 26.92 2.03
C ASP A 36 11.16 25.48 1.49
N LYS A 37 10.41 25.30 0.41
CA LYS A 37 10.19 24.02 -0.25
C LYS A 37 11.48 23.39 -0.75
N ASP A 38 12.45 24.21 -1.22
CA ASP A 38 13.70 23.69 -1.79
C ASP A 38 14.61 23.16 -0.66
N ALA A 39 14.64 23.83 0.49
CA ALA A 39 15.35 23.34 1.67
C ALA A 39 14.75 22.03 2.21
N LEU A 40 13.41 21.92 2.31
CA LEU A 40 12.73 20.68 2.65
C LEU A 40 13.10 19.57 1.65
N ARG A 41 13.00 19.86 0.35
CA ARG A 41 13.31 18.90 -0.72
C ARG A 41 14.73 18.37 -0.63
N ALA A 42 15.70 19.24 -0.33
CA ALA A 42 17.11 18.83 -0.20
C ALA A 42 17.32 17.84 0.96
N VAL A 43 16.64 18.02 2.09
CA VAL A 43 16.70 17.09 3.24
C VAL A 43 16.04 15.75 2.88
N GLU A 44 14.88 15.80 2.26
CA GLU A 44 14.16 14.58 1.82
C GLU A 44 14.96 13.79 0.77
N ASP A 45 15.58 14.47 -0.20
CA ASP A 45 16.42 13.84 -1.24
C ASP A 45 17.58 13.10 -0.62
N ALA A 46 18.32 13.72 0.31
CA ALA A 46 19.43 13.10 1.01
C ALA A 46 18.98 11.86 1.80
N ALA A 47 17.88 11.97 2.54
CA ALA A 47 17.35 10.87 3.32
C ALA A 47 16.88 9.70 2.46
N ILE A 48 16.23 9.96 1.31
CA ILE A 48 15.77 8.91 0.40
C ILE A 48 16.93 8.16 -0.22
N ILE A 49 18.05 8.83 -0.54
CA ILE A 49 19.27 8.15 -1.01
C ILE A 49 19.76 7.14 0.04
N ASP A 50 19.78 7.51 1.30
CA ASP A 50 20.21 6.59 2.37
C ASP A 50 19.18 5.48 2.63
N ILE A 51 17.90 5.77 2.52
CA ILE A 51 16.81 4.78 2.58
C ILE A 51 16.94 3.75 1.44
N VAL A 52 17.21 4.18 0.22
CA VAL A 52 17.43 3.29 -0.93
C VAL A 52 18.66 2.41 -0.71
N ARG A 53 19.77 3.00 -0.28
CA ARG A 53 21.01 2.25 0.02
C ARG A 53 20.80 1.20 1.10
N MET A 54 20.10 1.55 2.18
CA MET A 54 19.80 0.61 3.26
C MET A 54 19.01 -0.60 2.75
N GLN A 55 18.02 -0.40 1.88
CA GLN A 55 17.25 -1.47 1.26
C GLN A 55 18.13 -2.37 0.34
N GLU A 56 19.02 -1.76 -0.43
CA GLU A 56 20.00 -2.50 -1.27
C GLU A 56 20.98 -3.30 -0.40
N ASP A 57 21.50 -2.71 0.67
CA ASP A 57 22.49 -3.32 1.56
C ASP A 57 21.94 -4.54 2.31
N VAL A 58 20.65 -4.54 2.68
CA VAL A 58 20.02 -5.72 3.28
C VAL A 58 19.70 -6.81 2.26
N GLY A 59 19.89 -6.57 0.96
CA GLY A 59 19.76 -7.55 -0.10
C GLY A 59 18.42 -7.55 -0.84
N LEU A 60 17.52 -6.60 -0.58
CA LEU A 60 16.27 -6.45 -1.31
C LEU A 60 16.50 -6.15 -2.80
N LYS A 61 15.64 -6.68 -3.67
CA LYS A 61 15.71 -6.51 -5.13
C LYS A 61 14.72 -5.50 -5.68
N ALA A 62 13.76 -5.07 -4.86
CA ALA A 62 12.90 -3.92 -5.11
C ALA A 62 13.08 -2.91 -3.98
N VAL A 63 13.12 -1.62 -4.31
CA VAL A 63 13.31 -0.53 -3.35
C VAL A 63 12.32 0.60 -3.61
N THR A 64 11.96 1.31 -2.55
CA THR A 64 11.06 2.48 -2.58
C THR A 64 11.77 3.71 -2.01
N ASP A 65 11.11 4.88 -2.11
CA ASP A 65 11.50 6.10 -1.39
C ASP A 65 11.19 6.06 0.12
N GLY A 66 10.67 4.92 0.62
CA GLY A 66 10.21 4.78 2.02
C GLY A 66 8.99 5.63 2.35
N GLU A 67 8.35 6.24 1.34
CA GLU A 67 7.28 7.24 1.50
C GLU A 67 7.71 8.46 2.35
N ALA A 68 9.00 8.79 2.34
CA ALA A 68 9.59 9.79 3.21
C ALA A 68 9.01 11.20 3.01
N ARG A 69 8.45 11.48 1.83
CA ARG A 69 7.82 12.76 1.49
C ARG A 69 6.35 12.86 1.88
N ARG A 70 5.73 11.77 2.38
CA ARG A 70 4.30 11.70 2.67
C ARG A 70 4.00 11.89 4.14
N SER A 71 2.92 12.61 4.46
CA SER A 71 2.31 12.61 5.79
C SER A 71 1.43 11.38 5.99
N PHE A 72 0.70 10.97 4.93
CA PHE A 72 -0.16 9.80 4.92
C PHE A 72 0.09 8.97 3.66
N TRP A 73 0.01 7.64 3.77
CA TRP A 73 0.16 6.73 2.63
C TRP A 73 -0.85 6.99 1.50
N HIS A 74 -2.05 7.52 1.79
CA HIS A 74 -3.15 7.70 0.83
C HIS A 74 -3.49 9.16 0.53
N TYR A 75 -3.61 10.03 1.54
CA TYR A 75 -4.06 11.40 1.34
C TYR A 75 -3.08 12.23 0.50
N ASP A 76 -1.78 12.01 0.65
CA ASP A 76 -0.78 12.71 -0.17
C ASP A 76 -0.89 12.39 -1.67
N PHE A 77 -1.40 11.21 -2.04
CA PHE A 77 -1.73 10.89 -3.43
C PHE A 77 -3.10 11.47 -3.82
N MET A 78 -4.12 11.20 -3.02
CA MET A 78 -5.49 11.57 -3.34
C MET A 78 -5.67 13.08 -3.45
N GLY A 79 -5.11 13.86 -2.52
CA GLY A 79 -5.22 15.31 -2.51
C GLY A 79 -4.44 16.02 -3.62
N MET A 80 -3.75 15.28 -4.48
CA MET A 80 -3.08 15.79 -5.68
C MET A 80 -3.79 15.36 -6.97
N LEU A 81 -4.93 14.68 -6.88
CA LEU A 81 -5.81 14.40 -8.03
C LEU A 81 -6.65 15.64 -8.35
N ASP A 82 -6.87 15.90 -9.62
CA ASP A 82 -7.84 16.91 -10.03
C ASP A 82 -9.24 16.51 -9.58
N GLY A 83 -10.01 17.47 -9.07
CA GLY A 83 -11.38 17.27 -8.63
C GLY A 83 -11.56 16.66 -7.24
N LEU A 84 -10.45 16.41 -6.51
CA LEU A 84 -10.49 15.94 -5.13
C LEU A 84 -9.72 16.89 -4.21
N ASP A 85 -10.40 17.46 -3.22
CA ASP A 85 -9.81 18.29 -2.18
C ASP A 85 -9.74 17.52 -0.87
N LEU A 86 -8.82 17.91 0.01
CA LEU A 86 -8.70 17.39 1.38
C LEU A 86 -9.11 18.48 2.36
N GLU A 87 -10.12 18.19 3.18
CA GLU A 87 -10.65 19.12 4.19
C GLU A 87 -10.29 18.65 5.59
N GLU A 88 -9.83 19.56 6.44
CA GLU A 88 -9.64 19.30 7.87
C GLU A 88 -10.95 19.60 8.61
N ARG A 89 -11.36 18.69 9.53
CA ARG A 89 -12.60 18.77 10.32
C ARG A 89 -12.32 18.59 11.80
N ASP A 90 -13.32 18.84 12.66
CA ASP A 90 -13.15 18.78 14.12
C ASP A 90 -12.91 17.36 14.66
N GLU A 91 -13.39 16.31 13.99
CA GLU A 91 -13.30 14.92 14.44
C GLU A 91 -12.66 14.00 13.40
N GLY A 92 -11.61 13.28 13.81
CA GLY A 92 -10.88 12.30 12.98
C GLY A 92 -11.40 10.87 13.13
N VAL A 93 -10.97 10.01 12.20
CA VAL A 93 -11.27 8.56 12.21
C VAL A 93 -10.63 7.89 13.43
N GLN A 94 -11.40 7.06 14.13
CA GLN A 94 -10.95 6.32 15.30
C GLN A 94 -10.26 5.02 14.90
N PHE A 95 -9.03 4.85 15.35
CA PHE A 95 -8.31 3.56 15.40
C PHE A 95 -8.40 2.98 16.82
N ALA A 96 -7.96 1.73 17.00
CA ALA A 96 -7.92 1.12 18.33
C ALA A 96 -7.05 1.94 19.29
N GLY A 97 -7.70 2.74 20.13
CA GLY A 97 -7.07 3.60 21.15
C GLY A 97 -6.43 4.92 20.65
N VAL A 98 -6.46 5.21 19.35
CA VAL A 98 -5.83 6.43 18.77
C VAL A 98 -6.74 7.04 17.71
N LYS A 99 -6.82 8.39 17.64
CA LYS A 99 -7.50 9.10 16.55
C LYS A 99 -6.49 9.51 15.46
N LEU A 100 -6.91 9.35 14.20
CA LEU A 100 -6.23 9.98 13.05
C LEU A 100 -6.47 11.50 13.05
N ARG A 101 -5.60 12.24 12.36
CA ARG A 101 -5.88 13.63 12.00
C ARG A 101 -7.20 13.71 11.23
N PRO A 102 -8.03 14.74 11.46
CA PRO A 102 -9.39 14.84 10.92
C PRO A 102 -9.39 15.35 9.48
N ILE A 103 -8.72 14.63 8.58
CA ILE A 103 -8.66 14.95 7.15
C ILE A 103 -9.64 14.07 6.40
N PHE A 104 -10.44 14.66 5.52
CA PHE A 104 -11.48 14.01 4.74
C PHE A 104 -11.42 14.43 3.27
N PRO A 105 -11.56 13.48 2.33
CA PRO A 105 -11.66 13.82 0.92
C PRO A 105 -13.04 14.37 0.56
N THR A 106 -13.06 15.40 -0.27
CA THR A 106 -14.26 16.02 -0.84
C THR A 106 -14.12 16.04 -2.36
N ILE A 107 -15.15 15.58 -3.09
CA ILE A 107 -15.15 15.57 -4.55
C ILE A 107 -15.81 16.87 -5.05
N THR A 108 -14.99 17.79 -5.54
CA THR A 108 -15.39 19.14 -5.92
C THR A 108 -15.56 19.35 -7.42
N ALA A 109 -14.92 18.50 -8.25
CA ALA A 109 -15.03 18.52 -9.71
C ALA A 109 -14.88 17.10 -10.30
N GLU A 110 -14.88 16.99 -11.62
CA GLU A 110 -14.59 15.74 -12.30
C GLU A 110 -13.17 15.26 -11.95
N LEU A 111 -13.05 13.96 -11.64
CA LEU A 111 -11.78 13.36 -11.23
C LEU A 111 -10.87 13.15 -12.45
N ASP A 112 -9.61 13.53 -12.31
CA ASP A 112 -8.55 13.19 -13.27
C ASP A 112 -7.20 13.02 -12.55
N PHE A 113 -6.26 12.34 -13.21
CA PHE A 113 -4.87 12.26 -12.79
C PHE A 113 -4.07 13.33 -13.52
N PRO A 114 -3.54 14.37 -12.84
CA PRO A 114 -2.82 15.45 -13.50
C PRO A 114 -1.49 14.98 -14.08
N ASP A 115 -1.09 15.58 -15.19
CA ASP A 115 0.13 15.20 -15.92
C ASP A 115 1.42 15.47 -15.11
N ASP A 116 1.37 16.45 -14.20
CA ASP A 116 2.44 16.88 -13.32
C ASP A 116 2.30 16.35 -11.88
N HIS A 117 1.54 15.27 -11.66
CA HIS A 117 1.38 14.66 -10.35
C HIS A 117 2.75 14.36 -9.71
N PRO A 118 3.06 14.93 -8.51
CA PRO A 118 4.40 14.90 -7.92
C PRO A 118 4.99 13.51 -7.72
N MET A 119 4.16 12.47 -7.54
CA MET A 119 4.65 11.11 -7.37
C MET A 119 5.35 10.55 -8.61
N ILE A 120 5.13 11.11 -9.79
CA ILE A 120 5.90 10.75 -10.99
C ILE A 120 7.38 11.13 -10.80
N ASP A 121 7.64 12.32 -10.26
CA ASP A 121 9.01 12.76 -9.97
C ASP A 121 9.62 12.03 -8.76
N HIS A 122 8.80 11.65 -7.77
CA HIS A 122 9.25 10.80 -6.66
C HIS A 122 9.74 9.45 -7.19
N PHE A 123 8.99 8.82 -8.09
CA PHE A 123 9.41 7.58 -8.75
C PHE A 123 10.72 7.76 -9.54
N ARG A 124 10.81 8.81 -10.37
CA ARG A 124 12.03 9.11 -11.16
C ARG A 124 13.25 9.32 -10.28
N PHE A 125 13.06 9.90 -9.10
CA PHE A 125 14.14 10.10 -8.14
C PHE A 125 14.68 8.77 -7.61
N VAL A 126 13.81 7.84 -7.23
CA VAL A 126 14.22 6.47 -6.84
C VAL A 126 14.92 5.77 -8.01
N GLN A 127 14.32 5.80 -9.20
CA GLN A 127 14.87 5.18 -10.41
C GLN A 127 16.31 5.65 -10.70
N LYS A 128 16.59 6.94 -10.51
CA LYS A 128 17.93 7.52 -10.73
C LYS A 128 18.95 7.09 -9.67
N ASN A 129 18.51 6.78 -8.45
CA ASN A 129 19.38 6.56 -7.30
C ASN A 129 19.50 5.10 -6.86
N THR A 130 18.87 4.15 -7.56
CA THR A 130 18.95 2.72 -7.27
C THR A 130 19.72 1.92 -8.32
N LYS A 131 20.28 0.79 -7.90
CA LYS A 131 20.92 -0.23 -8.75
C LYS A 131 20.05 -1.47 -8.95
N VAL A 132 18.92 -1.55 -8.25
CA VAL A 132 17.93 -2.62 -8.31
C VAL A 132 16.61 -2.12 -8.90
N VAL A 133 15.51 -2.83 -8.72
CA VAL A 133 14.21 -2.43 -9.31
C VAL A 133 13.58 -1.30 -8.49
N PRO A 134 13.33 -0.12 -9.08
CA PRO A 134 12.56 0.92 -8.43
C PRO A 134 11.08 0.52 -8.38
N LYS A 135 10.50 0.61 -7.19
CA LYS A 135 9.08 0.41 -6.92
C LYS A 135 8.49 1.68 -6.33
N ILE A 136 7.24 1.98 -6.64
CA ILE A 136 6.48 3.02 -5.96
C ILE A 136 5.12 2.47 -5.54
N SER A 137 4.65 2.86 -4.35
CA SER A 137 3.32 2.56 -3.84
C SER A 137 2.41 3.78 -3.92
N SER A 138 1.13 3.56 -4.17
CA SER A 138 0.06 4.55 -4.05
C SER A 138 -1.18 3.87 -3.50
N PRO A 139 -2.18 4.60 -2.96
CA PRO A 139 -3.43 3.97 -2.60
C PRO A 139 -4.09 3.32 -3.82
N GLY A 140 -4.83 2.25 -3.60
CA GLY A 140 -5.68 1.63 -4.62
C GLY A 140 -6.95 2.47 -4.89
N PRO A 141 -7.66 2.18 -5.98
CA PRO A 141 -8.80 3.00 -6.41
C PRO A 141 -9.95 3.00 -5.38
N SER A 142 -10.13 1.94 -4.60
CA SER A 142 -11.20 1.90 -3.59
C SER A 142 -11.05 2.95 -2.49
N ALA A 143 -9.83 3.46 -2.25
CA ALA A 143 -9.56 4.49 -1.25
C ALA A 143 -10.38 5.77 -1.50
N CYS A 144 -10.49 6.21 -2.75
CA CYS A 144 -11.26 7.39 -3.12
C CYS A 144 -12.76 7.22 -2.79
N HIS A 145 -13.34 6.05 -3.06
CA HIS A 145 -14.75 5.80 -2.74
C HIS A 145 -14.96 5.53 -1.25
N PHE A 146 -14.15 4.67 -0.63
CA PHE A 146 -14.37 4.23 0.75
C PHE A 146 -14.25 5.37 1.77
N ARG A 147 -13.35 6.32 1.51
CA ARG A 147 -13.03 7.44 2.39
C ARG A 147 -13.92 8.66 2.17
N THR A 148 -14.60 8.77 1.03
CA THR A 148 -15.47 9.91 0.73
C THR A 148 -16.90 9.61 1.18
N ALA A 149 -17.46 10.47 2.04
CA ALA A 149 -18.85 10.38 2.41
C ALA A 149 -19.76 10.89 1.27
N LEU A 150 -21.01 10.44 1.21
CA LEU A 150 -21.94 10.83 0.15
C LEU A 150 -22.16 12.36 0.09
N ASP A 151 -22.26 13.00 1.26
CA ASP A 151 -22.45 14.45 1.38
C ASP A 151 -21.22 15.25 0.92
N ASP A 152 -20.05 14.62 0.87
CA ASP A 152 -18.79 15.21 0.41
C ASP A 152 -18.60 15.07 -1.10
N ILE A 153 -19.57 14.51 -1.83
CA ILE A 153 -19.57 14.42 -3.29
C ILE A 153 -20.39 15.56 -3.86
N HIS A 154 -19.74 16.64 -4.29
CA HIS A 154 -20.44 17.82 -4.83
C HIS A 154 -20.80 17.65 -6.31
N VAL A 155 -20.12 16.78 -7.04
CA VAL A 155 -20.47 16.46 -8.43
C VAL A 155 -21.74 15.64 -8.47
N LYS A 156 -22.83 16.25 -8.94
CA LYS A 156 -24.17 15.65 -8.93
C LYS A 156 -24.20 14.27 -9.60
N ALA A 157 -23.54 14.12 -10.75
CA ALA A 157 -23.50 12.86 -11.49
C ALA A 157 -22.88 11.71 -10.67
N TYR A 158 -21.91 12.00 -9.82
CA TYR A 158 -21.26 11.01 -8.96
C TYR A 158 -22.05 10.74 -7.68
N ARG A 159 -22.65 11.78 -7.12
CA ARG A 159 -23.46 11.65 -5.90
C ARG A 159 -24.73 10.84 -6.13
N ASP A 160 -25.38 11.04 -7.28
CA ASP A 160 -26.64 10.40 -7.63
C ASP A 160 -26.45 9.00 -8.23
N ASP A 161 -25.24 8.67 -8.69
CA ASP A 161 -24.89 7.40 -9.34
C ASP A 161 -23.50 6.91 -8.89
N VAL A 162 -23.48 5.95 -7.97
CA VAL A 162 -22.25 5.32 -7.46
C VAL A 162 -21.47 4.56 -8.54
N GLU A 163 -22.16 4.07 -9.57
CA GLU A 163 -21.46 3.40 -10.69
C GLU A 163 -20.71 4.42 -11.55
N ALA A 164 -21.29 5.59 -11.80
CA ALA A 164 -20.62 6.68 -12.49
C ALA A 164 -19.42 7.18 -11.67
N PHE A 165 -19.55 7.33 -10.35
CA PHE A 165 -18.45 7.74 -9.48
C PHE A 165 -17.29 6.75 -9.48
N THR A 166 -17.59 5.48 -9.28
CA THR A 166 -16.56 4.43 -9.29
C THR A 166 -15.93 4.23 -10.67
N ALA A 167 -16.68 4.48 -11.76
CA ALA A 167 -16.13 4.46 -13.11
C ALA A 167 -15.16 5.63 -13.36
N ALA A 168 -15.46 6.83 -12.87
CA ALA A 168 -14.56 7.98 -12.93
C ALA A 168 -13.26 7.71 -12.16
N ILE A 169 -13.35 7.15 -10.94
CA ILE A 169 -12.16 6.75 -10.17
C ILE A 169 -11.31 5.74 -10.97
N ALA A 170 -11.94 4.69 -11.52
CA ALA A 170 -11.21 3.68 -12.31
C ALA A 170 -10.51 4.28 -13.53
N ALA A 171 -11.14 5.23 -14.23
CA ALA A 171 -10.54 5.94 -15.36
C ALA A 171 -9.34 6.82 -14.93
N THR A 172 -9.46 7.53 -13.81
CA THR A 172 -8.38 8.32 -13.21
C THR A 172 -7.16 7.43 -12.88
N TYR A 173 -7.39 6.26 -12.28
CA TYR A 173 -6.31 5.33 -11.97
C TYR A 173 -5.72 4.65 -13.21
N LYS A 174 -6.52 4.40 -14.25
CA LYS A 174 -6.00 3.93 -15.54
C LYS A 174 -5.01 4.93 -16.13
N LYS A 175 -5.34 6.22 -16.11
CA LYS A 175 -4.42 7.28 -16.52
C LYS A 175 -3.18 7.33 -15.63
N ALA A 176 -3.32 7.18 -14.31
CA ALA A 176 -2.19 7.12 -13.38
C ALA A 176 -1.23 5.97 -13.73
N VAL A 177 -1.74 4.75 -13.93
CA VAL A 177 -0.94 3.57 -14.33
C VAL A 177 -0.17 3.85 -15.63
N ASP A 178 -0.82 4.44 -16.64
CA ASP A 178 -0.19 4.81 -17.90
C ASP A 178 0.93 5.85 -17.68
N ARG A 179 0.70 6.89 -16.87
CA ARG A 179 1.71 7.91 -16.56
C ARG A 179 2.92 7.36 -15.82
N PHE A 180 2.71 6.46 -14.86
CA PHE A 180 3.81 5.75 -14.19
C PHE A 180 4.60 4.89 -15.18
N TYR A 181 3.90 4.17 -16.08
CA TYR A 181 4.57 3.39 -17.12
C TYR A 181 5.42 4.26 -18.04
N GLN A 182 4.89 5.38 -18.52
CA GLN A 182 5.61 6.35 -19.37
C GLN A 182 6.83 6.95 -18.64
N ALA A 183 6.76 7.11 -17.32
CA ALA A 183 7.89 7.53 -16.50
C ALA A 183 8.97 6.44 -16.34
N GLY A 184 8.74 5.24 -16.87
CA GLY A 184 9.66 4.11 -16.79
C GLY A 184 9.37 3.14 -15.64
N CYS A 185 8.26 3.31 -14.92
CA CYS A 185 7.85 2.38 -13.86
C CYS A 185 7.50 1.01 -14.46
N ARG A 186 8.07 -0.05 -13.88
CA ARG A 186 7.78 -1.44 -14.23
C ARG A 186 7.31 -2.26 -13.03
N TYR A 187 7.24 -1.63 -11.87
CA TYR A 187 6.72 -2.21 -10.65
C TYR A 187 5.95 -1.12 -9.86
N LEU A 188 4.64 -1.10 -10.03
CA LEU A 188 3.73 -0.22 -9.31
C LEU A 188 2.96 -1.04 -8.26
N GLN A 189 2.86 -0.53 -7.03
CA GLN A 189 2.04 -1.13 -5.98
C GLN A 189 0.82 -0.23 -5.72
N LEU A 190 -0.36 -0.83 -5.68
CA LEU A 190 -1.63 -0.19 -5.35
C LEU A 190 -2.13 -0.74 -4.01
N ASP A 191 -2.08 0.09 -2.96
CA ASP A 191 -2.47 -0.32 -1.61
C ASP A 191 -3.99 -0.23 -1.46
N ASP A 192 -4.66 -1.38 -1.48
CA ASP A 192 -6.11 -1.47 -1.47
C ASP A 192 -6.64 -2.24 -0.26
N ILE A 193 -6.47 -1.62 0.92
CA ILE A 193 -6.79 -2.21 2.22
C ILE A 193 -8.30 -2.40 2.44
N PHE A 194 -9.14 -1.76 1.64
CA PHE A 194 -10.58 -1.72 1.88
C PHE A 194 -11.28 -3.04 1.56
N PHE A 195 -10.67 -3.93 0.80
CA PHE A 195 -11.11 -5.33 0.72
C PHE A 195 -11.06 -6.02 2.08
N ALA A 196 -9.98 -5.82 2.84
CA ALA A 196 -9.86 -6.38 4.20
C ALA A 196 -10.85 -5.74 5.17
N TYR A 197 -11.10 -4.42 5.05
CA TYR A 197 -12.11 -3.74 5.87
C TYR A 197 -13.52 -4.27 5.60
N LEU A 198 -13.86 -4.59 4.35
CA LEU A 198 -15.13 -5.19 3.98
C LEU A 198 -15.27 -6.67 4.40
N CYS A 199 -14.21 -7.28 4.93
CA CYS A 199 -14.29 -8.59 5.63
C CYS A 199 -14.61 -8.43 7.13
N ASP A 200 -14.45 -7.25 7.72
CA ASP A 200 -14.72 -6.97 9.13
C ASP A 200 -16.22 -6.78 9.37
N PRO A 201 -16.84 -7.51 10.33
CA PRO A 201 -18.27 -7.41 10.61
C PRO A 201 -18.74 -6.00 10.98
N LYS A 202 -17.91 -5.23 11.71
CA LYS A 202 -18.24 -3.85 12.09
C LYS A 202 -18.28 -2.93 10.87
N HIS A 203 -17.23 -2.93 10.05
CA HIS A 203 -17.20 -2.12 8.83
C HIS A 203 -18.32 -2.50 7.86
N ARG A 204 -18.68 -3.78 7.77
CA ARG A 204 -19.84 -4.23 6.98
C ARG A 204 -21.17 -3.67 7.53
N ALA A 205 -21.34 -3.68 8.85
CA ALA A 205 -22.53 -3.09 9.48
C ALA A 205 -22.60 -1.58 9.25
N ASP A 206 -21.47 -0.88 9.38
CA ASP A 206 -21.36 0.57 9.14
C ASP A 206 -21.75 0.92 7.68
N LYS A 207 -21.28 0.14 6.69
CA LYS A 207 -21.66 0.34 5.28
C LYS A 207 -23.13 0.09 5.03
N LYS A 208 -23.71 -0.98 5.60
CA LYS A 208 -25.16 -1.26 5.51
C LYS A 208 -26.00 -0.15 6.14
N ALA A 209 -25.55 0.44 7.26
CA ALA A 209 -26.25 1.52 7.93
C ALA A 209 -26.40 2.80 7.07
N ILE A 210 -25.48 3.02 6.13
CA ILE A 210 -25.54 4.13 5.15
C ILE A 210 -26.10 3.69 3.79
N GLY A 211 -26.72 2.51 3.71
CA GLY A 211 -27.37 2.02 2.50
C GLY A 211 -26.45 1.41 1.45
N GLN A 212 -25.18 1.13 1.79
CA GLN A 212 -24.23 0.47 0.89
C GLN A 212 -24.17 -1.03 1.16
N ASP A 213 -24.24 -1.85 0.11
CA ASP A 213 -24.05 -3.30 0.21
C ASP A 213 -22.56 -3.65 0.18
N PRO A 214 -21.99 -4.20 1.27
CA PRO A 214 -20.57 -4.54 1.33
C PRO A 214 -20.14 -5.66 0.37
N ASP A 215 -21.04 -6.58 -0.02
CA ASP A 215 -20.72 -7.62 -0.99
C ASP A 215 -20.66 -7.04 -2.40
N TRP A 216 -21.58 -6.15 -2.76
CA TRP A 216 -21.50 -5.38 -4.00
C TRP A 216 -20.23 -4.51 -4.05
N LEU A 217 -19.85 -3.88 -2.94
CA LEU A 217 -18.62 -3.07 -2.86
C LEU A 217 -17.37 -3.89 -3.12
N ILE A 218 -17.26 -5.12 -2.59
CA ILE A 218 -16.12 -6.00 -2.86
C ILE A 218 -15.98 -6.26 -4.37
N GLU A 219 -17.08 -6.64 -5.03
CA GLU A 219 -17.08 -6.88 -6.48
C GLU A 219 -16.81 -5.61 -7.29
N ARG A 220 -17.35 -4.47 -6.84
CA ARG A 220 -17.16 -3.19 -7.50
C ARG A 220 -15.71 -2.70 -7.39
N TYR A 221 -15.05 -2.89 -6.25
CA TYR A 221 -13.64 -2.55 -6.08
C TYR A 221 -12.73 -3.44 -6.91
N ALA A 222 -13.04 -4.73 -7.00
CA ALA A 222 -12.33 -5.63 -7.91
C ALA A 222 -12.52 -5.22 -9.38
N TRP A 223 -13.72 -4.79 -9.77
CA TRP A 223 -13.98 -4.22 -11.10
C TRP A 223 -13.16 -2.95 -11.33
N MET A 224 -13.15 -2.00 -10.38
CA MET A 224 -12.35 -0.77 -10.49
C MET A 224 -10.86 -1.08 -10.70
N MET A 225 -10.30 -2.02 -9.95
CA MET A 225 -8.92 -2.46 -10.10
C MET A 225 -8.68 -3.04 -11.51
N ARG A 226 -9.56 -3.93 -11.97
CA ARG A 226 -9.46 -4.49 -13.35
C ARG A 226 -9.49 -3.41 -14.42
N GLN A 227 -10.35 -2.39 -14.28
CA GLN A 227 -10.40 -1.27 -15.23
C GLN A 227 -9.13 -0.42 -15.19
N ALA A 228 -8.60 -0.17 -13.99
CA ALA A 228 -7.41 0.65 -13.81
C ALA A 228 -6.15 0.01 -14.42
N ILE A 229 -6.00 -1.32 -14.30
CA ILE A 229 -4.74 -2.00 -14.68
C ILE A 229 -4.85 -2.89 -15.93
N GLY A 230 -6.07 -3.13 -16.45
CA GLY A 230 -6.31 -4.15 -17.47
C GLY A 230 -5.57 -3.95 -18.80
N ASP A 231 -5.35 -2.72 -19.20
CA ASP A 231 -4.68 -2.37 -20.47
C ASP A 231 -3.18 -2.08 -20.29
N ARG A 232 -2.61 -2.32 -19.09
CA ARG A 232 -1.18 -2.07 -18.86
C ARG A 232 -0.30 -2.92 -19.77
N PRO A 233 0.87 -2.41 -20.19
CA PRO A 233 1.86 -3.21 -20.91
C PRO A 233 2.31 -4.42 -20.09
N SER A 234 2.59 -5.53 -20.77
CA SER A 234 2.88 -6.83 -20.16
C SER A 234 4.21 -6.88 -19.37
N ASP A 235 5.06 -5.88 -19.54
CA ASP A 235 6.31 -5.71 -18.80
C ASP A 235 6.15 -4.83 -17.54
N MET A 236 4.93 -4.39 -17.23
CA MET A 236 4.59 -3.70 -15.98
C MET A 236 3.87 -4.63 -15.01
N LEU A 237 4.47 -4.88 -13.87
CA LEU A 237 3.86 -5.64 -12.78
C LEU A 237 3.14 -4.73 -11.80
N ILE A 238 1.99 -5.20 -11.33
CA ILE A 238 1.18 -4.54 -10.31
C ILE A 238 1.22 -5.37 -9.03
N GLY A 239 1.65 -4.74 -7.93
CA GLY A 239 1.45 -5.24 -6.58
C GLY A 239 0.17 -4.69 -5.97
N MET A 240 -0.47 -5.42 -5.07
CA MET A 240 -1.56 -4.93 -4.23
C MET A 240 -1.28 -5.30 -2.78
N HIS A 241 -1.38 -4.30 -1.89
CA HIS A 241 -1.25 -4.54 -0.47
C HIS A 241 -2.60 -4.44 0.23
N MET A 242 -2.85 -5.40 1.10
CA MET A 242 -4.07 -5.49 1.92
C MET A 242 -3.70 -5.79 3.37
N CYS A 243 -3.89 -4.83 4.24
CA CYS A 243 -3.78 -5.00 5.69
C CYS A 243 -5.06 -4.56 6.40
N ARG A 244 -5.06 -4.67 7.71
CA ARG A 244 -6.19 -4.27 8.56
C ARG A 244 -5.97 -2.93 9.25
N GLY A 245 -5.18 -2.07 8.62
CA GLY A 245 -4.75 -0.79 9.16
C GLY A 245 -3.45 -0.90 9.95
N ASN A 246 -2.64 0.13 9.86
CA ASN A 246 -1.40 0.26 10.59
C ASN A 246 -1.14 1.74 10.88
N PHE A 247 -1.51 2.16 12.07
CA PHE A 247 -1.29 3.53 12.56
C PHE A 247 -0.75 3.48 13.97
N ARG A 248 0.51 3.95 14.15
CA ARG A 248 1.20 3.95 15.45
C ARG A 248 1.13 2.58 16.14
N SER A 249 1.42 1.51 15.39
CA SER A 249 1.36 0.10 15.81
C SER A 249 -0.04 -0.42 16.18
N THR A 250 -1.14 0.27 15.84
CA THR A 250 -2.52 -0.18 16.04
C THR A 250 -3.16 -0.68 14.75
N HIS A 251 -4.41 -1.13 14.82
CA HIS A 251 -5.20 -1.62 13.67
C HIS A 251 -6.61 -1.00 13.67
N ALA A 252 -7.32 -1.13 12.55
CA ALA A 252 -8.66 -0.59 12.36
C ALA A 252 -9.71 -1.65 11.98
N ALA A 253 -9.29 -2.84 11.55
CA ALA A 253 -10.17 -3.92 11.12
C ALA A 253 -9.67 -5.29 11.60
N GLU A 254 -10.59 -6.27 11.63
CA GLU A 254 -10.35 -7.68 11.95
C GLU A 254 -11.08 -8.58 10.93
N GLY A 255 -10.78 -9.86 10.90
CA GLY A 255 -11.47 -10.85 10.07
C GLY A 255 -10.59 -11.45 8.97
N ALA A 256 -10.94 -12.67 8.57
CA ALA A 256 -10.26 -13.40 7.50
C ALA A 256 -10.65 -12.85 6.11
N TYR A 257 -9.84 -13.16 5.09
CA TYR A 257 -10.07 -12.70 3.71
C TYR A 257 -11.13 -13.50 2.93
N ASP A 258 -11.82 -14.46 3.56
CA ASP A 258 -12.73 -15.40 2.89
C ASP A 258 -13.80 -14.71 2.03
N LEU A 259 -14.34 -13.58 2.50
CA LEU A 259 -15.40 -12.85 1.78
C LEU A 259 -14.89 -12.11 0.54
N ALA A 260 -13.60 -11.78 0.50
CA ALA A 260 -13.04 -10.97 -0.58
C ALA A 260 -12.07 -11.75 -1.49
N ALA A 261 -11.63 -12.95 -1.10
CA ALA A 261 -10.54 -13.66 -1.77
C ALA A 261 -10.81 -13.91 -3.27
N ASP A 262 -12.00 -14.35 -3.66
CA ASP A 262 -12.34 -14.60 -5.06
C ASP A 262 -12.29 -13.29 -5.88
N ALA A 263 -12.86 -12.22 -5.37
CA ALA A 263 -12.86 -10.91 -6.00
C ALA A 263 -11.42 -10.36 -6.12
N VAL A 264 -10.64 -10.43 -5.04
CA VAL A 264 -9.24 -9.98 -4.98
C VAL A 264 -8.38 -10.71 -6.00
N PHE A 265 -8.39 -12.04 -6.02
CA PHE A 265 -7.57 -12.80 -6.96
C PHE A 265 -8.05 -12.71 -8.41
N SER A 266 -9.27 -12.22 -8.65
CA SER A 266 -9.80 -11.92 -9.99
C SER A 266 -9.39 -10.57 -10.55
N THR A 267 -8.72 -9.70 -9.77
CA THR A 267 -8.37 -8.33 -10.16
C THR A 267 -7.36 -8.24 -11.30
N GLY A 268 -6.60 -9.30 -11.55
CA GLY A 268 -5.50 -9.29 -12.53
C GLY A 268 -4.20 -8.66 -12.00
N VAL A 269 -4.10 -8.41 -10.71
CA VAL A 269 -2.88 -8.04 -9.98
C VAL A 269 -1.89 -9.20 -10.02
N ASP A 270 -0.59 -8.91 -10.09
CA ASP A 270 0.46 -9.93 -10.21
C ASP A 270 0.97 -10.39 -8.85
N ILE A 271 0.99 -9.49 -7.84
CA ILE A 271 1.60 -9.73 -6.53
C ILE A 271 0.67 -9.21 -5.44
N PHE A 272 0.34 -10.05 -4.47
CA PHE A 272 -0.51 -9.71 -3.33
C PHE A 272 0.30 -9.73 -2.04
N PHE A 273 0.36 -8.59 -1.34
CA PHE A 273 0.89 -8.46 0.01
C PHE A 273 -0.27 -8.54 0.98
N MET A 274 -0.38 -9.62 1.73
CA MET A 274 -1.54 -9.91 2.58
C MET A 274 -1.11 -10.09 4.04
N GLU A 275 -1.76 -9.39 4.97
CA GLU A 275 -1.44 -9.46 6.40
C GLU A 275 -1.84 -10.81 7.02
N TYR A 276 -0.87 -11.49 7.68
CA TYR A 276 -1.05 -12.75 8.40
C TYR A 276 -0.17 -12.84 9.65
N ASP A 277 0.19 -11.70 10.27
CA ASP A 277 1.10 -11.62 11.42
C ASP A 277 0.47 -12.08 12.75
N THR A 278 -0.85 -12.10 12.83
CA THR A 278 -1.59 -12.47 14.05
C THR A 278 -2.90 -13.19 13.72
N ASP A 279 -3.50 -13.84 14.71
CA ASP A 279 -4.79 -14.55 14.60
C ASP A 279 -5.95 -13.62 14.16
N ARG A 280 -5.81 -12.30 14.33
CA ARG A 280 -6.76 -11.28 13.82
C ARG A 280 -6.96 -11.38 12.30
N ALA A 281 -5.95 -11.85 11.59
CA ALA A 281 -6.00 -12.03 10.13
C ALA A 281 -6.83 -13.27 9.69
N GLY A 282 -7.21 -14.14 10.61
CA GLY A 282 -7.83 -15.42 10.29
C GLY A 282 -6.82 -16.47 9.80
N GLY A 283 -7.33 -17.54 9.21
CA GLY A 283 -6.54 -18.64 8.68
C GLY A 283 -5.97 -18.38 7.28
N LEU A 284 -5.23 -19.37 6.77
CA LEU A 284 -4.60 -19.34 5.45
C LEU A 284 -5.49 -19.94 4.33
N GLU A 285 -6.68 -20.42 4.66
CA GLU A 285 -7.63 -21.03 3.74
C GLU A 285 -7.96 -20.16 2.52
N PRO A 286 -8.07 -18.82 2.64
CA PRO A 286 -8.29 -17.95 1.48
C PRO A 286 -7.25 -18.10 0.37
N LEU A 287 -6.02 -18.51 0.69
CA LEU A 287 -4.96 -18.75 -0.31
C LEU A 287 -5.33 -19.87 -1.30
N ALA A 288 -6.22 -20.78 -0.94
CA ALA A 288 -6.72 -21.83 -1.85
C ALA A 288 -7.52 -21.27 -3.04
N ARG A 289 -7.96 -20.01 -2.97
CA ARG A 289 -8.65 -19.32 -4.07
C ARG A 289 -7.68 -18.72 -5.09
N LEU A 290 -6.37 -18.67 -4.80
CA LEU A 290 -5.35 -18.17 -5.72
C LEU A 290 -5.33 -19.06 -6.99
N PRO A 291 -5.58 -18.50 -8.19
CA PRO A 291 -5.49 -19.27 -9.42
C PRO A 291 -4.06 -19.79 -9.64
N LYS A 292 -3.95 -21.05 -10.06
CA LYS A 292 -2.64 -21.58 -10.47
C LYS A 292 -2.08 -20.78 -11.63
N GLY A 293 -0.83 -20.35 -11.53
CA GLY A 293 -0.20 -19.57 -12.58
C GLY A 293 0.88 -18.62 -12.08
N LYS A 294 0.89 -17.40 -12.64
CA LYS A 294 1.98 -16.43 -12.41
C LYS A 294 1.77 -15.52 -11.20
N GLN A 295 0.54 -15.38 -10.73
CA GLN A 295 0.24 -14.54 -9.56
C GLN A 295 0.97 -15.07 -8.33
N ARG A 296 1.42 -14.17 -7.47
CA ARG A 296 2.14 -14.49 -6.25
C ARG A 296 1.49 -13.82 -5.05
N VAL A 297 1.43 -14.54 -3.93
CA VAL A 297 1.07 -13.99 -2.63
C VAL A 297 2.32 -13.93 -1.75
N LEU A 298 2.52 -12.81 -1.09
CA LEU A 298 3.51 -12.62 -0.05
C LEU A 298 2.79 -12.51 1.30
N PRO A 299 2.60 -13.64 2.02
CA PRO A 299 2.01 -13.60 3.34
C PRO A 299 2.87 -12.77 4.29
N GLY A 300 2.29 -11.74 4.85
CA GLY A 300 2.92 -10.84 5.81
C GLY A 300 2.96 -11.45 7.21
N PHE A 301 3.80 -12.44 7.41
CA PHE A 301 3.99 -13.09 8.72
C PHE A 301 4.87 -12.27 9.67
N VAL A 302 5.66 -11.33 9.14
CA VAL A 302 6.58 -10.49 9.92
C VAL A 302 5.85 -9.20 10.29
N THR A 303 5.64 -8.96 11.59
CA THR A 303 4.99 -7.73 12.05
C THR A 303 5.90 -6.51 11.92
N THR A 304 5.33 -5.36 11.59
CA THR A 304 6.01 -4.06 11.63
C THR A 304 5.64 -3.24 12.87
N LYS A 305 4.83 -3.79 13.75
CA LYS A 305 4.29 -3.09 14.92
C LYS A 305 5.25 -3.09 16.12
N THR A 306 6.15 -4.07 16.18
CA THR A 306 7.16 -4.20 17.24
C THR A 306 8.54 -4.51 16.65
N GLY A 307 9.60 -4.26 17.42
CA GLY A 307 11.00 -4.53 17.02
C GLY A 307 11.47 -5.96 17.24
N ASP A 308 10.64 -6.82 17.87
CA ASP A 308 10.98 -8.21 18.11
C ASP A 308 11.03 -8.98 16.79
N LEU A 309 12.08 -9.78 16.59
CA LEU A 309 12.22 -10.61 15.42
C LEU A 309 11.42 -11.91 15.57
N GLU A 310 10.75 -12.28 14.50
CA GLU A 310 10.13 -13.59 14.38
C GLU A 310 11.20 -14.68 14.28
N ASP A 311 10.91 -15.85 14.88
CA ASP A 311 11.77 -17.01 14.79
C ASP A 311 11.76 -17.59 13.35
N LEU A 312 12.93 -17.83 12.80
CA LEU A 312 13.08 -18.28 11.40
C LEU A 312 12.47 -19.67 11.17
N ASP A 313 12.58 -20.58 12.14
CA ASP A 313 11.97 -21.91 12.02
C ASP A 313 10.43 -21.84 12.17
N TRP A 314 9.94 -20.87 12.95
CA TRP A 314 8.49 -20.58 12.96
C TRP A 314 8.02 -20.06 11.58
N LEU A 315 8.76 -19.15 10.95
CA LEU A 315 8.42 -18.66 9.60
C LEU A 315 8.41 -19.81 8.59
N LYS A 316 9.39 -20.71 8.61
CA LYS A 316 9.41 -21.90 7.75
C LYS A 316 8.17 -22.77 7.93
N ARG A 317 7.78 -23.05 9.19
CA ARG A 317 6.54 -23.79 9.50
C ARG A 317 5.30 -23.08 8.95
N LYS A 318 5.25 -21.74 9.01
CA LYS A 318 4.15 -20.96 8.41
C LYS A 318 4.10 -21.12 6.88
N PHE A 319 5.23 -21.19 6.20
CA PHE A 319 5.27 -21.48 4.77
C PHE A 319 4.91 -22.93 4.46
N ASP A 320 5.27 -23.91 5.31
CA ASP A 320 4.80 -25.29 5.20
C ASP A 320 3.25 -25.38 5.36
N GLU A 321 2.68 -24.56 6.24
CA GLU A 321 1.22 -24.45 6.38
C GLU A 321 0.59 -23.80 5.14
N ALA A 322 1.13 -22.66 4.66
CA ALA A 322 0.62 -21.94 3.51
C ALA A 322 0.70 -22.76 2.21
N SER A 323 1.73 -23.60 2.07
CA SER A 323 1.92 -24.48 0.90
C SER A 323 0.84 -25.57 0.76
N LYS A 324 0.03 -25.82 1.79
CA LYS A 324 -1.14 -26.68 1.70
C LYS A 324 -2.29 -26.05 0.91
N PHE A 325 -2.30 -24.74 0.77
CA PHE A 325 -3.36 -23.96 0.14
C PHE A 325 -2.93 -23.36 -1.20
N ALA A 326 -1.67 -22.94 -1.35
CA ALA A 326 -1.12 -22.36 -2.56
C ALA A 326 0.24 -22.99 -2.89
N ASP A 327 0.58 -23.08 -4.18
CA ASP A 327 1.89 -23.60 -4.59
C ASP A 327 3.01 -22.76 -3.98
N ILE A 328 4.05 -23.42 -3.44
CA ILE A 328 5.21 -22.74 -2.84
C ILE A 328 5.89 -21.79 -3.85
N ASP A 329 5.80 -22.10 -5.15
CA ASP A 329 6.31 -21.25 -6.22
C ASP A 329 5.44 -20.00 -6.48
N GLN A 330 4.22 -19.97 -5.95
CA GLN A 330 3.36 -18.78 -5.93
C GLN A 330 3.43 -18.01 -4.59
N LEU A 331 4.33 -18.40 -3.67
CA LEU A 331 4.54 -17.72 -2.40
C LEU A 331 5.86 -16.94 -2.39
N GLY A 332 5.91 -15.93 -1.57
CA GLY A 332 7.08 -15.16 -1.18
C GLY A 332 6.87 -14.61 0.23
N ILE A 333 7.78 -13.80 0.74
CA ILE A 333 7.69 -13.23 2.08
C ILE A 333 7.71 -11.70 2.05
N ALA A 334 6.84 -11.08 2.84
CA ALA A 334 6.81 -9.65 3.10
C ALA A 334 6.46 -9.37 4.58
N PRO A 335 6.67 -8.14 5.08
CA PRO A 335 6.07 -7.74 6.34
C PRO A 335 4.55 -7.55 6.17
N GLN A 336 3.82 -7.57 7.30
CA GLN A 336 2.36 -7.44 7.28
C GLN A 336 1.86 -6.08 6.75
N CYS A 337 2.69 -5.04 6.87
CA CYS A 337 2.43 -3.69 6.38
C CYS A 337 3.76 -2.93 6.18
N GLY A 338 3.70 -1.65 5.80
CA GLY A 338 4.84 -0.75 5.91
C GLY A 338 5.23 -0.46 7.36
N PHE A 339 6.41 0.09 7.59
CA PHE A 339 6.90 0.45 8.93
C PHE A 339 6.39 1.83 9.38
N ALA A 340 5.91 2.65 8.46
CA ALA A 340 5.40 3.98 8.76
C ALA A 340 4.38 4.43 7.71
N SER A 341 3.16 3.94 7.82
CA SER A 341 2.03 4.30 6.92
C SER A 341 1.62 5.78 7.05
N THR A 342 2.00 6.42 8.14
CA THR A 342 1.93 7.86 8.35
C THR A 342 3.29 8.38 8.86
N GLU A 343 3.49 9.68 8.86
CA GLU A 343 4.77 10.28 9.28
C GLU A 343 5.13 9.99 10.75
N GLU A 344 4.14 9.68 11.61
CA GLU A 344 4.37 9.32 13.01
C GLU A 344 5.12 7.97 13.15
N GLY A 345 4.94 7.05 12.19
CA GLY A 345 5.58 5.74 12.20
C GLY A 345 5.08 4.80 13.28
N ASN A 346 5.63 3.59 13.31
CA ASN A 346 5.37 2.57 14.30
C ASN A 346 6.35 2.62 15.49
N ALA A 347 6.00 1.94 16.57
CA ALA A 347 6.84 1.80 17.77
C ALA A 347 7.98 0.79 17.54
N ILE A 348 8.85 1.10 16.59
CA ILE A 348 10.02 0.30 16.20
C ILE A 348 11.21 1.23 15.96
N THR A 349 12.42 0.76 16.24
CA THR A 349 13.64 1.51 15.95
C THR A 349 14.12 1.32 14.51
N PRO A 350 14.94 2.24 13.97
CA PRO A 350 15.57 2.05 12.65
C PRO A 350 16.38 0.74 12.55
N ASP A 351 17.07 0.35 13.62
CA ASP A 351 17.78 -0.94 13.69
C ASP A 351 16.81 -2.13 13.65
N GLY A 352 15.72 -2.06 14.42
CA GLY A 352 14.66 -3.08 14.39
C GLY A 352 14.04 -3.22 13.00
N GLN A 353 13.76 -2.11 12.32
CA GLN A 353 13.29 -2.11 10.94
C GLN A 353 14.30 -2.80 9.99
N ARG A 354 15.57 -2.42 10.06
CA ARG A 354 16.64 -3.02 9.24
C ARG A 354 16.73 -4.53 9.47
N ARG A 355 16.79 -4.97 10.71
CA ARG A 355 16.85 -6.41 11.07
C ARG A 355 15.66 -7.21 10.58
N LYS A 356 14.45 -6.63 10.58
CA LYS A 356 13.27 -7.28 10.01
C LYS A 356 13.37 -7.42 8.48
N LEU A 357 13.88 -6.43 7.78
CA LEU A 357 14.15 -6.54 6.33
C LEU A 357 15.22 -7.59 6.04
N GLU A 358 16.28 -7.66 6.83
CA GLU A 358 17.32 -8.72 6.74
C GLU A 358 16.71 -10.12 6.99
N LEU A 359 15.78 -10.24 7.93
CA LEU A 359 15.05 -11.49 8.20
C LEU A 359 14.23 -11.95 6.98
N LEU A 360 13.55 -11.03 6.27
CA LEU A 360 12.83 -11.39 5.03
C LEU A 360 13.75 -12.00 3.99
N VAL A 361 14.91 -11.36 3.75
CA VAL A 361 15.90 -11.82 2.80
C VAL A 361 16.46 -13.19 3.21
N THR A 362 16.86 -13.35 4.48
CA THR A 362 17.35 -14.62 5.02
C THR A 362 16.31 -15.73 4.89
N CYS A 363 15.05 -15.44 5.20
CA CYS A 363 13.96 -16.40 5.08
C CYS A 363 13.76 -16.84 3.60
N ALA A 364 13.77 -15.88 2.67
CA ALA A 364 13.65 -16.19 1.25
C ALA A 364 14.81 -17.06 0.74
N GLU A 365 16.04 -16.76 1.11
CA GLU A 365 17.22 -17.55 0.76
C GLU A 365 17.11 -18.99 1.29
N GLN A 366 16.60 -19.18 2.50
CA GLN A 366 16.48 -20.50 3.10
C GLN A 366 15.33 -21.35 2.56
N ILE A 367 14.24 -20.72 2.11
CA ILE A 367 13.07 -21.45 1.58
C ILE A 367 13.21 -21.68 0.07
N TRP A 368 13.63 -20.67 -0.70
CA TRP A 368 13.65 -20.72 -2.17
C TRP A 368 15.07 -20.68 -2.78
N GLY A 369 16.11 -20.54 -1.99
CA GLY A 369 17.50 -20.47 -2.47
C GLY A 369 17.89 -19.12 -3.06
N GLY A 370 17.08 -18.07 -2.88
CA GLY A 370 17.34 -16.72 -3.36
C GLY A 370 16.17 -15.75 -3.13
N VAL A 371 16.41 -14.47 -3.44
CA VAL A 371 15.46 -13.38 -3.27
C VAL A 371 14.70 -13.08 -4.55
#